data_202659333b834a65c3d49e3c11a855fe
#
_entry.id   202659333b834a65c3d49e3c11a855fe
#
_cell.length_a   1.000
_cell.length_b   1.000
_cell.length_c   1.000
_cell.angle_alpha   90.00
_cell.angle_beta   90.00
_cell.angle_gamma   90.00
#
_symmetry.space_group_name_H-M   'P 1'
#
loop_
_entity.id
_entity.type
_entity.pdbx_description
1 polymer ?
#
loop_
_entity_poly.entity_id
_entity_poly.type
_entity_poly.pdbx_seq_one_letter_code
_entity_poly.pdbx_strand_id
1 'polypeptide(L)'
;MASTNDHPGESAAGDPVKLIAVRDSALSVDEVFRALGDDAAGGVALFVGTVRNHDGGADVDALGYSCHPSAEAEMRRVAEKVVAEYPVRALAAVHRVGDLTIGDLAVVVGVSCPHRAEAFDACRKLIDDLKHEVPIWKHQRFSDGTEEWVGAC
;
A
#
# COMPACT_ATOMS: atom_id res chain seq x y z
N MET A 1 -25.59 -18.72 6.04
CA MET A 1 -24.56 -19.70 5.89
C MET A 1 -23.22 -19.05 5.71
N ALA A 2 -22.36 -19.21 6.67
CA ALA A 2 -21.06 -18.59 6.61
C ALA A 2 -20.12 -19.38 5.71
N SER A 3 -19.57 -18.74 4.72
CA SER A 3 -18.47 -19.30 3.99
C SER A 3 -17.20 -19.08 4.80
N THR A 4 -16.53 -20.13 5.16
CA THR A 4 -15.31 -20.07 5.95
C THR A 4 -14.08 -20.13 5.06
N ASN A 5 -14.07 -19.42 3.98
CA ASN A 5 -12.90 -19.38 3.10
C ASN A 5 -11.85 -18.44 3.69
N ASP A 6 -11.01 -19.00 4.52
CA ASP A 6 -9.80 -18.32 4.96
C ASP A 6 -8.77 -18.41 3.86
N HIS A 7 -8.66 -17.37 3.06
CA HIS A 7 -7.58 -17.26 2.10
C HIS A 7 -6.35 -16.67 2.80
N PRO A 8 -5.14 -17.18 2.50
CA PRO A 8 -3.93 -16.61 3.07
C PRO A 8 -3.84 -15.11 2.78
N GLY A 9 -3.68 -14.31 3.81
CA GLY A 9 -3.58 -12.86 3.72
C GLY A 9 -4.89 -12.11 3.91
N GLU A 10 -6.01 -12.80 4.01
CA GLU A 10 -7.30 -12.17 4.29
C GLU A 10 -7.60 -12.18 5.78
N SER A 11 -8.31 -11.14 6.23
CA SER A 11 -8.73 -11.00 7.61
C SER A 11 -10.00 -11.78 7.88
N ALA A 12 -10.25 -12.08 9.15
CA ALA A 12 -11.51 -12.67 9.59
C ALA A 12 -12.70 -11.76 9.22
N ALA A 13 -13.89 -12.38 9.08
CA ALA A 13 -15.12 -11.64 8.82
C ALA A 13 -15.35 -10.59 9.92
N GLY A 14 -15.70 -9.38 9.53
CA GLY A 14 -15.90 -8.24 10.45
C GLY A 14 -14.66 -7.38 10.67
N ASP A 15 -13.47 -7.86 10.33
CA ASP A 15 -12.26 -7.05 10.40
C ASP A 15 -12.19 -6.16 9.17
N PRO A 16 -12.12 -4.82 9.34
CA PRO A 16 -12.00 -3.91 8.20
C PRO A 16 -10.68 -4.06 7.43
N VAL A 17 -9.62 -4.52 8.06
CA VAL A 17 -8.34 -4.73 7.38
C VAL A 17 -8.42 -6.02 6.58
N LYS A 18 -8.63 -5.89 5.26
CA LYS A 18 -8.94 -7.02 4.38
C LYS A 18 -7.72 -7.65 3.71
N LEU A 19 -6.69 -6.85 3.47
CA LEU A 19 -5.49 -7.33 2.76
C LEU A 19 -4.29 -6.50 3.18
N ILE A 20 -3.27 -7.19 3.68
CA ILE A 20 -1.95 -6.60 3.95
C ILE A 20 -0.93 -7.55 3.37
N ALA A 21 -0.08 -7.07 2.46
CA ALA A 21 0.92 -7.92 1.85
C ALA A 21 2.15 -7.13 1.40
N VAL A 22 3.29 -7.79 1.47
CA VAL A 22 4.52 -7.37 0.78
C VAL A 22 4.82 -8.46 -0.24
N ARG A 23 5.04 -8.09 -1.49
CA ARG A 23 5.21 -9.05 -2.59
C ARG A 23 6.45 -8.73 -3.40
N ASP A 24 7.06 -9.77 -3.95
CA ASP A 24 8.21 -9.65 -4.86
C ASP A 24 7.80 -9.81 -6.33
N SER A 25 6.51 -9.71 -6.62
CA SER A 25 5.94 -9.83 -7.96
C SER A 25 5.04 -8.64 -8.26
N ALA A 26 4.63 -8.50 -9.52
CA ALA A 26 3.79 -7.39 -9.97
C ALA A 26 2.50 -7.28 -9.15
N LEU A 27 2.17 -6.06 -8.75
CA LEU A 27 0.96 -5.78 -7.99
C LEU A 27 -0.25 -5.66 -8.92
N SER A 28 -1.43 -5.94 -8.38
CA SER A 28 -2.70 -5.81 -9.07
C SER A 28 -3.58 -4.77 -8.39
N VAL A 29 -3.94 -3.72 -9.12
CA VAL A 29 -4.92 -2.72 -8.64
C VAL A 29 -6.28 -3.38 -8.42
N ASP A 30 -6.67 -4.27 -9.32
CA ASP A 30 -7.96 -4.96 -9.24
C ASP A 30 -8.10 -5.80 -7.97
N GLU A 31 -7.03 -6.48 -7.57
CA GLU A 31 -7.02 -7.25 -6.32
C GLU A 31 -7.33 -6.36 -5.13
N VAL A 32 -6.67 -5.21 -5.06
CA VAL A 32 -6.88 -4.26 -3.95
C VAL A 32 -8.29 -3.69 -4.01
N PHE A 33 -8.74 -3.29 -5.19
CA PHE A 33 -10.09 -2.74 -5.35
C PHE A 33 -11.15 -3.73 -4.91
N ARG A 34 -11.02 -5.00 -5.29
CA ARG A 34 -11.98 -6.04 -4.88
C ARG A 34 -12.01 -6.25 -3.38
N ALA A 35 -10.87 -6.14 -2.71
CA ALA A 35 -10.79 -6.29 -1.25
C ALA A 35 -11.55 -5.18 -0.52
N LEU A 36 -11.83 -4.05 -1.17
CA LEU A 36 -12.48 -2.89 -0.57
C LEU A 36 -14.00 -2.89 -0.67
N GLY A 37 -14.58 -3.88 -1.34
CA GLY A 37 -16.03 -3.96 -1.51
C GLY A 37 -16.76 -4.09 -0.19
N ASP A 38 -17.78 -3.25 0.01
CA ASP A 38 -18.64 -3.29 1.19
C ASP A 38 -19.96 -2.57 0.86
N ASP A 39 -21.07 -3.21 1.19
CA ASP A 39 -22.40 -2.71 0.82
C ASP A 39 -22.74 -1.38 1.51
N ALA A 40 -22.11 -1.07 2.62
CA ALA A 40 -22.32 0.17 3.34
C ALA A 40 -21.36 1.29 2.92
N ALA A 41 -20.46 1.03 2.01
CA ALA A 41 -19.50 2.02 1.53
C ALA A 41 -20.07 2.77 0.32
N GLY A 42 -20.02 4.08 0.38
CA GLY A 42 -20.37 4.96 -0.73
C GLY A 42 -19.16 5.57 -1.43
N GLY A 43 -17.98 5.44 -0.84
CA GLY A 43 -16.75 5.97 -1.40
C GLY A 43 -15.58 5.02 -1.26
N VAL A 44 -14.87 4.79 -2.36
CA VAL A 44 -13.63 4.01 -2.38
C VAL A 44 -12.53 4.94 -2.86
N ALA A 45 -11.47 5.07 -2.07
CA ALA A 45 -10.29 5.84 -2.45
C ALA A 45 -9.09 4.91 -2.58
N LEU A 46 -8.39 5.03 -3.68
CA LEU A 46 -7.18 4.26 -3.97
C LEU A 46 -6.01 5.22 -4.17
N PHE A 47 -4.85 4.84 -3.67
CA PHE A 47 -3.60 5.44 -4.08
C PHE A 47 -2.73 4.37 -4.73
N VAL A 48 -2.20 4.69 -5.90
CA VAL A 48 -1.28 3.81 -6.63
C VAL A 48 0.03 4.57 -6.80
N GLY A 49 1.09 4.05 -6.19
CA GLY A 49 2.42 4.60 -6.35
C GLY A 49 3.16 3.86 -7.46
N THR A 50 3.69 4.61 -8.41
CA THR A 50 4.42 4.05 -9.54
C THR A 50 5.86 4.53 -9.55
N VAL A 51 6.73 3.75 -10.19
CA VAL A 51 8.13 4.14 -10.36
C VAL A 51 8.23 5.17 -11.48
N ARG A 52 8.72 6.36 -11.13
CA ARG A 52 8.93 7.44 -12.10
C ARG A 52 10.40 7.52 -12.52
N ASN A 53 10.65 8.09 -13.69
CA ASN A 53 11.99 8.21 -14.24
C ASN A 53 12.78 9.42 -13.71
N HIS A 54 12.30 10.06 -12.65
CA HIS A 54 12.81 11.35 -12.21
C HIS A 54 12.64 11.50 -10.71
N ASP A 55 13.67 11.97 -10.02
CA ASP A 55 13.59 12.25 -8.59
C ASP A 55 14.55 13.39 -8.23
N GLY A 56 14.01 14.44 -7.62
CA GLY A 56 14.81 15.59 -7.19
C GLY A 56 15.54 16.30 -8.32
N GLY A 57 15.02 16.26 -9.55
CA GLY A 57 15.65 16.85 -10.72
C GLY A 57 16.64 15.94 -11.43
N ALA A 58 16.81 14.71 -10.99
CA ALA A 58 17.73 13.74 -11.59
C ALA A 58 16.98 12.57 -12.23
N ASP A 59 17.49 12.09 -13.38
CA ASP A 59 16.90 10.93 -14.06
C ASP A 59 17.26 9.63 -13.34
N VAL A 60 16.25 8.79 -13.13
CA VAL A 60 16.40 7.49 -12.46
C VAL A 60 16.38 6.37 -13.50
N ASP A 61 17.41 5.51 -13.49
CA ASP A 61 17.50 4.37 -14.41
C ASP A 61 16.92 3.10 -13.81
N ALA A 62 17.11 2.89 -12.51
CA ALA A 62 16.69 1.68 -11.84
C ALA A 62 16.29 1.97 -10.40
N LEU A 63 15.34 1.19 -9.91
CA LEU A 63 14.82 1.32 -8.58
C LEU A 63 14.62 -0.07 -7.97
N GLY A 64 15.05 -0.22 -6.72
CA GLY A 64 14.78 -1.43 -5.95
C GLY A 64 14.16 -1.08 -4.62
N TYR A 65 13.37 -2.00 -4.08
CA TYR A 65 12.84 -1.90 -2.72
C TYR A 65 13.27 -3.13 -1.93
N SER A 66 13.63 -2.91 -0.68
CA SER A 66 13.85 -3.99 0.28
C SER A 66 13.11 -3.66 1.57
N CYS A 67 12.81 -4.68 2.36
CA CYS A 67 12.07 -4.48 3.59
C CYS A 67 12.63 -5.34 4.71
N HIS A 68 12.41 -4.87 5.93
CA HIS A 68 12.64 -5.65 7.14
C HIS A 68 11.58 -6.76 7.24
N PRO A 69 11.90 -7.93 7.84
CA PRO A 69 10.89 -8.98 8.04
C PRO A 69 9.64 -8.56 8.80
N SER A 70 9.71 -7.48 9.59
CA SER A 70 8.56 -6.94 10.32
C SER A 70 7.64 -6.05 9.46
N ALA A 71 7.96 -5.83 8.19
CA ALA A 71 7.23 -4.85 7.37
C ALA A 71 5.73 -5.10 7.31
N GLU A 72 5.29 -6.35 7.08
CA GLU A 72 3.85 -6.64 7.04
C GLU A 72 3.16 -6.40 8.37
N ALA A 73 3.80 -6.78 9.49
CA ALA A 73 3.24 -6.52 10.81
C ALA A 73 3.13 -5.01 11.07
N GLU A 74 4.11 -4.23 10.64
CA GLU A 74 4.07 -2.78 10.79
C GLU A 74 3.03 -2.13 9.87
N MET A 75 2.83 -2.67 8.66
CA MET A 75 1.76 -2.23 7.77
C MET A 75 0.40 -2.46 8.42
N ARG A 76 0.20 -3.62 9.04
CA ARG A 76 -1.04 -3.94 9.75
C ARG A 76 -1.27 -2.99 10.92
N ARG A 77 -0.23 -2.68 11.67
CA ARG A 77 -0.33 -1.74 12.79
C ARG A 77 -0.80 -0.35 12.30
N VAL A 78 -0.21 0.13 11.20
CA VAL A 78 -0.61 1.40 10.58
C VAL A 78 -2.07 1.33 10.12
N ALA A 79 -2.45 0.22 9.48
CA ALA A 79 -3.83 0.01 9.00
C ALA A 79 -4.82 0.05 10.15
N GLU A 80 -4.51 -0.61 11.26
CA GLU A 80 -5.39 -0.63 12.44
C GLU A 80 -5.56 0.75 13.07
N LYS A 81 -4.51 1.57 13.06
CA LYS A 81 -4.61 2.97 13.50
C LYS A 81 -5.58 3.77 12.64
N VAL A 82 -5.51 3.59 11.32
CA VAL A 82 -6.42 4.28 10.40
C VAL A 82 -7.85 3.84 10.62
N VAL A 83 -8.09 2.55 10.79
CA VAL A 83 -9.43 2.01 11.07
C VAL A 83 -9.99 2.55 12.39
N ALA A 84 -9.13 2.76 13.41
CA ALA A 84 -9.56 3.30 14.68
C ALA A 84 -9.92 4.79 14.60
N GLU A 85 -9.33 5.52 13.64
CA GLU A 85 -9.48 6.97 13.55
C GLU A 85 -10.58 7.39 12.57
N TYR A 86 -10.90 6.57 11.58
CA TYR A 86 -11.85 6.88 10.50
C TYR A 86 -12.90 5.78 10.38
N PRO A 87 -14.11 6.09 9.86
CA PRO A 87 -15.16 5.09 9.68
C PRO A 87 -14.91 4.20 8.47
N VAL A 88 -13.81 3.47 8.49
CA VAL A 88 -13.38 2.60 7.40
C VAL A 88 -14.20 1.32 7.39
N ARG A 89 -14.78 0.99 6.23
CA ARG A 89 -15.50 -0.27 6.03
C ARG A 89 -14.55 -1.40 5.60
N ALA A 90 -13.58 -1.06 4.75
CA ALA A 90 -12.56 -1.99 4.31
C ALA A 90 -11.27 -1.23 3.99
N LEU A 91 -10.13 -1.86 4.26
CA LEU A 91 -8.81 -1.31 4.00
C LEU A 91 -7.94 -2.40 3.41
N ALA A 92 -7.13 -2.04 2.42
CA ALA A 92 -6.16 -2.93 1.82
C ALA A 92 -4.87 -2.16 1.50
N ALA A 93 -3.74 -2.81 1.69
CA ALA A 93 -2.43 -2.22 1.40
C ALA A 93 -1.45 -3.30 0.97
N VAL A 94 -0.85 -3.10 -0.21
CA VAL A 94 0.14 -4.03 -0.77
C VAL A 94 1.35 -3.22 -1.22
N HIS A 95 2.54 -3.66 -0.86
CA HIS A 95 3.79 -3.04 -1.29
C HIS A 95 4.66 -4.06 -2.01
N ARG A 96 5.30 -3.65 -3.11
CA ARG A 96 6.22 -4.49 -3.85
C ARG A 96 7.64 -4.28 -3.36
N VAL A 97 8.43 -5.36 -3.33
CA VAL A 97 9.87 -5.33 -3.08
C VAL A 97 10.60 -5.99 -4.24
N GLY A 98 11.90 -5.85 -4.29
CA GLY A 98 12.73 -6.35 -5.39
C GLY A 98 13.02 -5.26 -6.40
N ASP A 99 13.46 -5.66 -7.58
CA ASP A 99 13.83 -4.73 -8.65
C ASP A 99 12.60 -4.33 -9.46
N LEU A 100 12.41 -3.02 -9.59
CA LEU A 100 11.31 -2.44 -10.33
C LEU A 100 11.84 -1.62 -11.50
N THR A 101 11.04 -1.54 -12.57
CA THR A 101 11.32 -0.71 -13.72
C THR A 101 10.37 0.50 -13.74
N ILE A 102 10.71 1.49 -14.54
CA ILE A 102 9.89 2.70 -14.71
C ILE A 102 8.46 2.29 -15.10
N GLY A 103 7.50 2.85 -14.40
CA GLY A 103 6.08 2.57 -14.63
C GLY A 103 5.52 1.41 -13.81
N ASP A 104 6.37 0.60 -13.17
CA ASP A 104 5.88 -0.47 -12.32
C ASP A 104 5.14 0.07 -11.11
N LEU A 105 4.18 -0.71 -10.63
CA LEU A 105 3.45 -0.39 -9.41
C LEU A 105 4.30 -0.75 -8.20
N ALA A 106 4.62 0.25 -7.38
CA ALA A 106 5.41 0.04 -6.16
C ALA A 106 4.51 -0.22 -4.95
N VAL A 107 3.36 0.44 -4.90
CA VAL A 107 2.43 0.33 -3.78
C VAL A 107 1.01 0.57 -4.29
N VAL A 108 0.07 -0.20 -3.75
CA VAL A 108 -1.36 0.01 -3.98
C VAL A 108 -2.04 -0.06 -2.63
N VAL A 109 -2.71 1.02 -2.25
CA VAL A 109 -3.44 1.07 -0.99
C VAL A 109 -4.81 1.66 -1.23
N GLY A 110 -5.75 1.32 -0.37
CA GLY A 110 -7.08 1.90 -0.47
C GLY A 110 -7.94 1.65 0.75
N VAL A 111 -8.99 2.43 0.82
CA VAL A 111 -10.02 2.31 1.85
C VAL A 111 -11.39 2.51 1.21
N SER A 112 -12.41 1.92 1.84
CA SER A 112 -13.80 2.25 1.55
C SER A 112 -14.46 2.78 2.82
N CYS A 113 -15.26 3.82 2.67
CA CYS A 113 -15.95 4.50 3.75
C CYS A 113 -17.38 4.82 3.32
N PRO A 114 -18.29 5.14 4.27
CA PRO A 114 -19.65 5.55 3.90
C PRO A 114 -19.67 6.74 2.95
N HIS A 115 -18.77 7.70 3.11
CA HIS A 115 -18.74 8.93 2.32
C HIS A 115 -17.34 9.24 1.81
N ARG A 116 -17.28 10.00 0.69
CA ARG A 116 -16.02 10.30 0.01
C ARG A 116 -15.02 11.12 0.83
N ALA A 117 -15.49 12.03 1.67
CA ALA A 117 -14.59 12.88 2.45
C ALA A 117 -13.71 12.05 3.39
N GLU A 118 -14.34 11.13 4.11
CA GLU A 118 -13.62 10.23 5.02
C GLU A 118 -12.73 9.25 4.25
N ALA A 119 -13.19 8.80 3.06
CA ALA A 119 -12.40 7.90 2.24
C ALA A 119 -11.10 8.58 1.78
N PHE A 120 -11.17 9.82 1.31
CA PHE A 120 -9.98 10.57 0.93
C PHE A 120 -9.05 10.80 2.13
N ASP A 121 -9.58 11.23 3.25
CA ASP A 121 -8.78 11.51 4.45
C ASP A 121 -8.11 10.24 4.98
N ALA A 122 -8.84 9.15 5.06
CA ALA A 122 -8.32 7.87 5.54
C ALA A 122 -7.25 7.31 4.60
N CYS A 123 -7.48 7.38 3.30
CA CYS A 123 -6.51 6.90 2.31
C CYS A 123 -5.22 7.71 2.37
N ARG A 124 -5.32 9.02 2.50
CA ARG A 124 -4.15 9.88 2.65
C ARG A 124 -3.36 9.54 3.92
N LYS A 125 -4.05 9.40 5.04
CA LYS A 125 -3.40 9.03 6.30
C LYS A 125 -2.70 7.68 6.17
N LEU A 126 -3.36 6.72 5.53
CA LEU A 126 -2.81 5.39 5.34
C LEU A 126 -1.49 5.45 4.56
N ILE A 127 -1.47 6.08 3.40
CA ILE A 127 -0.24 6.12 2.59
C ILE A 127 0.85 6.95 3.26
N ASP A 128 0.52 8.05 3.90
CA ASP A 128 1.50 8.88 4.59
C ASP A 128 2.16 8.11 5.75
N ASP A 129 1.36 7.43 6.57
CA ASP A 129 1.90 6.67 7.70
C ASP A 129 2.68 5.43 7.25
N LEU A 130 2.23 4.77 6.19
CA LEU A 130 3.00 3.66 5.62
C LEU A 130 4.40 4.12 5.20
N LYS A 131 4.49 5.25 4.55
CA LYS A 131 5.77 5.78 4.08
C LYS A 131 6.69 6.22 5.21
N HIS A 132 6.14 6.67 6.33
CA HIS A 132 6.93 7.17 7.46
C HIS A 132 7.26 6.11 8.51
N GLU A 133 6.42 5.08 8.66
CA GLU A 133 6.51 4.17 9.80
C GLU A 133 6.88 2.73 9.45
N VAL A 134 6.74 2.31 8.18
CA VAL A 134 7.01 0.93 7.78
C VAL A 134 8.45 0.81 7.29
N PRO A 135 9.21 -0.20 7.76
CA PRO A 135 10.62 -0.35 7.39
C PRO A 135 10.80 -0.95 6.01
N ILE A 136 10.61 -0.12 5.00
CA ILE A 136 10.84 -0.42 3.59
C ILE A 136 11.83 0.63 3.06
N TRP A 137 12.86 0.20 2.37
CA TRP A 137 13.91 1.07 1.85
C TRP A 137 13.91 1.05 0.33
N LYS A 138 14.14 2.24 -0.25
CA LYS A 138 14.24 2.44 -1.68
C LYS A 138 15.71 2.64 -2.06
N HIS A 139 16.17 1.89 -3.05
CA HIS A 139 17.48 2.06 -3.66
C HIS A 139 17.30 2.57 -5.08
N GLN A 140 17.80 3.77 -5.35
CA GLN A 140 17.72 4.41 -6.65
C GLN A 140 19.09 4.44 -7.32
N ARG A 141 19.12 4.12 -8.62
CA ARG A 141 20.29 4.33 -9.46
C ARG A 141 19.96 5.38 -10.49
N PHE A 142 20.74 6.46 -10.50
CA PHE A 142 20.54 7.58 -11.40
C PHE A 142 21.32 7.38 -12.70
N SER A 143 20.90 8.09 -13.75
CA SER A 143 21.52 8.01 -15.10
C SER A 143 22.97 8.49 -15.11
N ASP A 144 23.39 9.30 -14.15
CA ASP A 144 24.76 9.76 -14.00
C ASP A 144 25.68 8.74 -13.31
N GLY A 145 25.16 7.57 -12.95
CA GLY A 145 25.91 6.50 -12.27
C GLY A 145 25.90 6.60 -10.75
N THR A 146 25.33 7.63 -10.18
CA THR A 146 25.20 7.73 -8.72
C THR A 146 24.06 6.86 -8.19
N GLU A 147 24.13 6.53 -6.89
CA GLU A 147 23.13 5.71 -6.22
C GLU A 147 22.69 6.38 -4.93
N GLU A 148 21.47 6.11 -4.52
CA GLU A 148 20.90 6.66 -3.29
C GLU A 148 20.04 5.64 -2.59
N TRP A 149 20.20 5.50 -1.28
CA TRP A 149 19.30 4.74 -0.42
C TRP A 149 18.40 5.70 0.34
N VAL A 150 17.09 5.47 0.24
CA VAL A 150 16.09 6.32 0.88
C VAL A 150 15.24 5.43 1.78
N GLY A 151 14.95 5.91 2.99
CA GLY A 151 13.93 5.29 3.85
C GLY A 151 12.56 5.36 3.18
N ALA A 152 11.57 4.71 3.75
CA ALA A 152 10.26 4.37 3.17
C ALA A 152 9.44 5.50 2.54
N CYS A 153 10.00 6.53 2.02
CA CYS A 153 9.19 7.54 1.35
C CYS A 153 9.53 7.79 -0.09
#